data_e7b90db1b4bb54976accd4e3b17afcda
#
_entry.id   e7b90db1b4bb54976accd4e3b17afcda
#
_cell.length_a   1.000
_cell.length_b   1.000
_cell.length_c   1.000
_cell.angle_alpha   90.00
_cell.angle_beta   90.00
_cell.angle_gamma   90.00
#
_symmetry.space_group_name_H-M   'P 1'
#
loop_
_entity.id
_entity.type
_entity.pdbx_description
1 polymer ?
#
loop_
_entity_poly.entity_id
_entity_poly.type
_entity_poly.pdbx_seq_one_letter_code
_entity_poly.pdbx_strand_id
1 'polypeptide(L)'
;MLKMSKKRMLTLSVVIMLSGILFWLSLRSVKIIAVHQDGNYSEVLVKDYPFTDEGKIKWWLKNKAILKEKYNIPRPSEDGRYHVILWDFGDGYKEGDGYDSLCFDDMPPPINCIDKNKVITIGHNINSPASFTVSGGVYILQDNGLIVKRKRQE
;
A
#
# COMPACT_ATOMS: atom_id res chain seq x y z
N MET A 1 -26.62 -42.45 7.65
CA MET A 1 -26.03 -41.26 8.27
C MET A 1 -24.54 -41.54 8.53
N LEU A 2 -23.66 -40.89 7.82
CA LEU A 2 -22.20 -41.01 8.05
C LEU A 2 -21.84 -40.25 9.33
N LYS A 3 -21.50 -40.95 10.38
CA LYS A 3 -21.06 -40.39 11.66
C LYS A 3 -19.63 -39.84 11.47
N MET A 4 -19.48 -38.53 11.22
CA MET A 4 -18.17 -37.89 11.13
C MET A 4 -17.41 -38.02 12.43
N SER A 5 -16.12 -38.38 12.35
CA SER A 5 -15.27 -38.46 13.54
C SER A 5 -15.06 -37.07 14.15
N LYS A 6 -14.91 -37.00 15.48
CA LYS A 6 -14.69 -35.73 16.22
C LYS A 6 -13.48 -34.93 15.65
N LYS A 7 -12.44 -35.62 15.17
CA LYS A 7 -11.27 -35.00 14.51
C LYS A 7 -11.64 -34.29 13.20
N ARG A 8 -12.50 -34.93 12.36
CA ARG A 8 -12.96 -34.33 11.10
C ARG A 8 -13.88 -33.15 11.32
N MET A 9 -14.71 -33.16 12.34
CA MET A 9 -15.53 -32.00 12.74
C MET A 9 -14.67 -30.84 13.20
N LEU A 10 -13.63 -31.10 14.01
CA LEU A 10 -12.72 -30.06 14.48
C LEU A 10 -11.94 -29.41 13.32
N THR A 11 -11.41 -30.22 12.40
CA THR A 11 -10.69 -29.68 11.20
C THR A 11 -11.61 -28.86 10.31
N LEU A 12 -12.85 -29.30 10.08
CA LEU A 12 -13.84 -28.52 9.30
C LEU A 12 -14.16 -27.19 9.96
N SER A 13 -14.35 -27.19 11.28
CA SER A 13 -14.64 -25.96 12.05
C SER A 13 -13.49 -24.95 11.96
N VAL A 14 -12.24 -25.40 12.04
CA VAL A 14 -11.04 -24.56 11.90
C VAL A 14 -10.95 -23.98 10.49
N VAL A 15 -11.17 -24.78 9.46
CA VAL A 15 -11.14 -24.34 8.06
C VAL A 15 -12.21 -23.28 7.79
N ILE A 16 -13.44 -23.48 8.27
CA ILE A 16 -14.53 -22.51 8.12
C ILE A 16 -14.19 -21.20 8.82
N MET A 17 -13.64 -21.27 10.03
CA MET A 17 -13.25 -20.07 10.78
C MET A 17 -12.14 -19.29 10.09
N LEU A 18 -11.10 -19.97 9.59
CA LEU A 18 -10.02 -19.35 8.83
C LEU A 18 -10.53 -18.72 7.52
N SER A 19 -11.42 -19.42 6.80
CA SER A 19 -12.04 -18.90 5.58
C SER A 19 -12.88 -17.64 5.86
N GLY A 20 -13.63 -17.64 6.95
CA GLY A 20 -14.42 -16.49 7.40
C GLY A 20 -13.55 -15.29 7.74
N ILE A 21 -12.42 -15.49 8.43
CA ILE A 21 -11.47 -14.43 8.76
C ILE A 21 -10.83 -13.87 7.48
N LEU A 22 -10.37 -14.72 6.56
CA LEU A 22 -9.78 -14.30 5.30
C LEU A 22 -10.78 -13.53 4.43
N PHE A 23 -12.03 -13.98 4.38
CA PHE A 23 -13.11 -13.29 3.68
C PHE A 23 -13.39 -11.92 4.30
N TRP A 24 -13.50 -11.84 5.62
CA TRP A 24 -13.70 -10.56 6.32
C TRP A 24 -12.53 -9.58 6.10
N LEU A 25 -11.29 -10.06 6.11
CA LEU A 25 -10.12 -9.23 5.81
C LEU A 25 -10.13 -8.72 4.36
N SER A 26 -10.64 -9.52 3.41
CA SER A 26 -10.72 -9.12 2.00
C SER A 26 -11.81 -8.08 1.72
N LEU A 27 -12.80 -7.96 2.58
CA LEU A 27 -13.87 -6.94 2.49
C LEU A 27 -13.47 -5.59 3.08
N ARG A 28 -12.34 -5.49 3.78
CA ARG A 28 -11.87 -4.21 4.32
C ARG A 28 -11.53 -3.25 3.18
N SER A 29 -12.15 -2.08 3.20
CA SER A 29 -11.81 -1.00 2.28
C SER A 29 -10.63 -0.21 2.82
N VAL A 30 -9.65 0.05 1.96
CA VAL A 30 -8.53 0.94 2.29
C VAL A 30 -9.06 2.33 2.63
N LYS A 31 -8.61 2.88 3.74
CA LYS A 31 -8.94 4.23 4.19
C LYS A 31 -7.74 5.14 3.95
N ILE A 32 -7.94 6.20 3.20
CA ILE A 32 -6.97 7.29 3.09
C ILE A 32 -7.23 8.24 4.24
N ILE A 33 -6.23 8.43 5.09
CA ILE A 33 -6.33 9.26 6.30
C ILE A 33 -5.86 10.67 6.00
N ALA A 34 -4.71 10.80 5.34
CA ALA A 34 -4.13 12.08 4.98
C ALA A 34 -3.24 11.95 3.74
N VAL A 35 -2.97 13.08 3.10
CA VAL A 35 -2.09 13.21 1.96
C VAL A 35 -1.18 14.39 2.18
N HIS A 36 0.13 14.16 2.14
CA HIS A 36 1.17 15.18 2.21
C HIS A 36 1.87 15.24 0.86
N GLN A 37 2.08 16.43 0.31
CA GLN A 37 2.65 16.61 -1.02
C GLN A 37 3.76 17.65 -1.00
N ASP A 38 4.89 17.29 -1.59
CA ASP A 38 5.99 18.19 -1.87
C ASP A 38 6.46 17.99 -3.32
N GLY A 39 6.22 18.98 -4.17
CA GLY A 39 6.51 18.91 -5.60
C GLY A 39 5.85 17.69 -6.26
N ASN A 40 6.69 16.80 -6.81
CA ASN A 40 6.27 15.55 -7.46
C ASN A 40 6.31 14.31 -6.53
N TYR A 41 6.51 14.54 -5.24
CA TYR A 41 6.39 13.54 -4.18
C TYR A 41 5.02 13.65 -3.51
N SER A 42 4.37 12.50 -3.34
CA SER A 42 3.11 12.41 -2.60
C SER A 42 3.24 11.31 -1.55
N GLU A 43 2.98 11.64 -0.31
CA GLU A 43 2.95 10.69 0.80
C GLU A 43 1.52 10.52 1.27
N VAL A 44 1.03 9.30 1.19
CA VAL A 44 -0.37 8.95 1.45
C VAL A 44 -0.44 8.07 2.68
N LEU A 45 -1.11 8.55 3.71
CA LEU A 45 -1.32 7.81 4.94
C LEU A 45 -2.58 6.96 4.82
N VAL A 46 -2.44 5.65 4.98
CA VAL A 46 -3.51 4.69 4.77
C VAL A 46 -3.71 3.75 5.97
N LYS A 47 -4.92 3.21 6.08
CA LYS A 47 -5.25 2.08 6.96
C LYS A 47 -5.93 0.97 6.16
N ASP A 48 -5.86 -0.24 6.67
CA ASP A 48 -6.53 -1.42 6.10
C ASP A 48 -6.07 -1.76 4.65
N TYR A 49 -4.80 -1.48 4.34
CA TYR A 49 -4.23 -1.79 3.02
C TYR A 49 -4.03 -3.31 2.83
N PRO A 50 -4.10 -3.84 1.58
CA PRO A 50 -3.89 -5.26 1.33
C PRO A 50 -2.53 -5.76 1.83
N PHE A 51 -2.49 -6.99 2.36
CA PHE A 51 -1.25 -7.59 2.90
C PHE A 51 -0.31 -8.11 1.82
N THR A 52 -0.85 -8.62 0.70
CA THR A 52 -0.06 -9.21 -0.37
C THR A 52 0.49 -8.15 -1.32
N ASP A 53 1.69 -8.37 -1.84
CA ASP A 53 2.31 -7.47 -2.81
C ASP A 53 1.44 -7.27 -4.05
N GLU A 54 0.86 -8.36 -4.57
CA GLU A 54 -0.06 -8.30 -5.70
C GLU A 54 -1.35 -7.52 -5.36
N GLY A 55 -1.90 -7.72 -4.18
CA GLY A 55 -3.08 -6.99 -3.69
C GLY A 55 -2.80 -5.50 -3.58
N LYS A 56 -1.63 -5.10 -3.08
CA LYS A 56 -1.18 -3.71 -2.98
C LYS A 56 -1.14 -3.04 -4.34
N ILE A 57 -0.50 -3.70 -5.32
CA ILE A 57 -0.35 -3.17 -6.69
C ILE A 57 -1.71 -3.10 -7.38
N LYS A 58 -2.53 -4.14 -7.30
CA LYS A 58 -3.88 -4.16 -7.87
C LYS A 58 -4.77 -3.06 -7.30
N TRP A 59 -4.69 -2.82 -5.99
CA TRP A 59 -5.44 -1.75 -5.37
C TRP A 59 -5.08 -0.39 -5.96
N TRP A 60 -3.78 -0.09 -6.08
CA TRP A 60 -3.30 1.13 -6.70
C TRP A 60 -3.83 1.29 -8.13
N LEU A 61 -3.64 0.29 -8.97
CA LEU A 61 -4.07 0.34 -10.37
C LEU A 61 -5.57 0.56 -10.52
N LYS A 62 -6.38 -0.04 -9.64
CA LYS A 62 -7.83 0.12 -9.63
C LYS A 62 -8.27 1.52 -9.18
N ASN A 63 -7.53 2.13 -8.26
CA ASN A 63 -7.96 3.37 -7.60
C ASN A 63 -7.21 4.64 -8.09
N LYS A 64 -6.20 4.50 -8.94
CA LYS A 64 -5.37 5.62 -9.39
C LYS A 64 -6.17 6.78 -10.01
N ALA A 65 -7.26 6.50 -10.73
CA ALA A 65 -8.11 7.53 -11.32
C ALA A 65 -8.83 8.36 -10.25
N ILE A 66 -9.39 7.71 -9.24
CA ILE A 66 -10.07 8.38 -8.11
C ILE A 66 -9.05 9.15 -7.27
N LEU A 67 -7.85 8.59 -7.07
CA LEU A 67 -6.76 9.29 -6.36
C LEU A 67 -6.33 10.55 -7.10
N LYS A 68 -6.26 10.49 -8.43
CA LYS A 68 -5.96 11.66 -9.27
C LYS A 68 -7.04 12.72 -9.16
N GLU A 69 -8.29 12.34 -9.26
CA GLU A 69 -9.43 13.27 -9.20
C GLU A 69 -9.57 13.92 -7.82
N LYS A 70 -9.52 13.13 -6.75
CA LYS A 70 -9.78 13.61 -5.38
C LYS A 70 -8.59 14.31 -4.73
N TYR A 71 -7.38 13.82 -4.99
CA TYR A 71 -6.17 14.22 -4.24
C TYR A 71 -5.06 14.75 -5.14
N ASN A 72 -5.27 14.76 -6.46
CA ASN A 72 -4.23 15.08 -7.45
C ASN A 72 -2.97 14.19 -7.31
N ILE A 73 -3.18 12.88 -7.09
CA ILE A 73 -2.12 11.87 -6.96
C ILE A 73 -2.20 10.89 -8.16
N PRO A 74 -1.09 10.66 -8.86
CA PRO A 74 0.22 11.30 -8.75
C PRO A 74 0.24 12.75 -9.25
N ARG A 75 1.23 13.51 -8.79
CA ARG A 75 1.50 14.87 -9.24
C ARG A 75 2.82 14.89 -10.01
N PRO A 76 2.80 14.70 -11.33
CA PRO A 76 4.02 14.67 -12.12
C PRO A 76 4.69 16.05 -12.18
N SER A 77 6.03 16.05 -12.20
CA SER A 77 6.82 17.20 -12.60
C SER A 77 6.68 17.48 -14.11
N GLU A 78 7.24 18.59 -14.61
CA GLU A 78 7.18 18.97 -16.02
C GLU A 78 7.70 17.88 -16.97
N ASP A 79 8.69 17.11 -16.52
CA ASP A 79 9.27 15.98 -17.26
C ASP A 79 8.52 14.64 -17.04
N GLY A 80 7.37 14.65 -16.34
CA GLY A 80 6.53 13.50 -16.12
C GLY A 80 6.94 12.60 -14.95
N ARG A 81 8.01 12.89 -14.23
CA ARG A 81 8.44 12.10 -13.07
C ARG A 81 7.53 12.31 -11.88
N TYR A 82 7.25 11.23 -11.16
CA TYR A 82 6.55 11.30 -9.87
C TYR A 82 6.93 10.16 -8.95
N HIS A 83 6.75 10.39 -7.67
CA HIS A 83 6.87 9.40 -6.61
C HIS A 83 5.65 9.46 -5.70
N VAL A 84 5.03 8.32 -5.48
CA VAL A 84 3.94 8.18 -4.50
C VAL A 84 4.32 7.09 -3.51
N ILE A 85 4.32 7.43 -2.24
CA ILE A 85 4.64 6.50 -1.16
C ILE A 85 3.40 6.38 -0.27
N LEU A 86 2.94 5.14 -0.09
CA LEU A 86 1.88 4.86 0.86
C LEU A 86 2.52 4.37 2.16
N TRP A 87 2.10 4.97 3.27
CA TRP A 87 2.53 4.63 4.61
C TRP A 87 1.36 4.10 5.42
N ASP A 88 1.60 3.05 6.21
CA ASP A 88 0.63 2.65 7.21
C ASP A 88 0.56 3.72 8.31
N PHE A 89 -0.63 4.27 8.53
CA PHE A 89 -0.85 5.30 9.55
C PHE A 89 -0.67 4.78 10.97
N GLY A 90 -0.72 3.46 11.18
CA GLY A 90 -0.48 2.81 12.46
C GLY A 90 -1.26 3.44 13.60
N ASP A 91 -0.54 3.83 14.65
CA ASP A 91 -1.11 4.47 15.86
C ASP A 91 -1.38 5.98 15.69
N GLY A 92 -1.04 6.54 14.52
CA GLY A 92 -1.33 7.93 14.20
C GLY A 92 -0.15 8.87 14.32
N TYR A 93 -0.45 10.16 14.34
CA TYR A 93 0.58 11.19 14.50
C TYR A 93 1.14 11.20 15.92
N LYS A 94 2.46 11.38 16.01
CA LYS A 94 3.23 11.44 17.25
C LYS A 94 4.36 12.47 17.16
N GLU A 95 5.03 12.70 18.27
CA GLU A 95 6.32 13.43 18.28
C GLU A 95 7.41 12.59 17.57
N GLY A 96 8.28 13.26 16.83
CA GLY A 96 9.42 12.61 16.18
C GLY A 96 10.44 12.13 17.21
N ASP A 97 10.92 10.90 17.05
CA ASP A 97 11.99 10.29 17.88
C ASP A 97 13.39 10.47 17.30
N GLY A 98 13.48 11.13 16.15
CA GLY A 98 14.75 11.47 15.46
C GLY A 98 15.33 10.37 14.59
N TYR A 99 14.86 9.11 14.67
CA TYR A 99 15.43 7.98 13.92
C TYR A 99 14.41 7.28 13.00
N ASP A 100 13.34 6.74 13.55
CA ASP A 100 12.37 5.93 12.80
C ASP A 100 11.07 6.67 12.52
N SER A 101 11.05 7.98 12.69
CA SER A 101 9.90 8.82 12.42
C SER A 101 9.99 9.48 11.04
N LEU A 102 8.87 9.54 10.35
CA LEU A 102 8.65 10.36 9.18
C LEU A 102 7.83 11.59 9.60
N CYS A 103 8.40 12.77 9.47
CA CYS A 103 7.75 14.02 9.87
C CYS A 103 7.33 14.83 8.64
N PHE A 104 6.20 15.52 8.74
CA PHE A 104 5.60 16.29 7.66
C PHE A 104 5.72 17.79 7.94
N ASP A 105 6.40 18.50 7.04
CA ASP A 105 6.66 19.95 7.19
C ASP A 105 5.42 20.82 6.96
N ASP A 106 4.39 20.25 6.31
CA ASP A 106 3.09 20.90 6.11
C ASP A 106 2.17 20.81 7.34
N MET A 107 2.64 20.20 8.42
CA MET A 107 1.96 20.12 9.71
C MET A 107 2.75 20.83 10.81
N PRO A 108 2.07 21.51 11.76
CA PRO A 108 2.76 22.12 12.89
C PRO A 108 3.32 21.04 13.84
N PRO A 109 4.61 21.18 14.26
CA PRO A 109 5.17 20.33 15.31
C PRO A 109 4.52 20.62 16.67
N PRO A 110 4.62 19.73 17.69
CA PRO A 110 5.47 18.55 17.70
C PRO A 110 4.80 17.26 17.21
N ILE A 111 3.48 17.22 17.01
CA ILE A 111 2.69 16.01 16.67
C ILE A 111 2.48 15.98 15.14
N ASN A 112 3.56 15.86 14.40
CA ASN A 112 3.55 15.88 12.94
C ASN A 112 4.31 14.71 12.31
N CYS A 113 4.60 13.65 13.06
CA CYS A 113 5.36 12.50 12.60
C CYS A 113 4.56 11.21 12.73
N ILE A 114 4.93 10.20 11.92
CA ILE A 114 4.41 8.82 12.00
C ILE A 114 5.58 7.82 12.03
N ASP A 115 5.29 6.58 12.36
CA ASP A 115 6.24 5.49 12.17
C ASP A 115 6.52 5.23 10.69
N LYS A 116 7.78 4.95 10.33
CA LYS A 116 8.19 4.66 8.95
C LYS A 116 7.78 3.25 8.51
N ASN A 117 6.48 2.98 8.52
CA ASN A 117 5.94 1.71 8.06
C ASN A 117 5.44 1.82 6.61
N LYS A 118 6.37 1.57 5.67
CA LYS A 118 6.11 1.71 4.24
C LYS A 118 5.28 0.54 3.70
N VAL A 119 4.19 0.85 3.02
CA VAL A 119 3.30 -0.13 2.40
C VAL A 119 3.72 -0.43 0.96
N ILE A 120 3.89 0.61 0.14
CA ILE A 120 4.26 0.52 -1.27
C ILE A 120 4.82 1.87 -1.74
N THR A 121 5.78 1.82 -2.64
CA THR A 121 6.24 3.00 -3.40
C THR A 121 5.89 2.82 -4.87
N ILE A 122 5.26 3.83 -5.46
CA ILE A 122 4.99 3.90 -6.89
C ILE A 122 5.89 4.99 -7.47
N GLY A 123 6.68 4.63 -8.47
CA GLY A 123 7.59 5.55 -9.14
C GLY A 123 7.40 5.51 -10.65
N HIS A 124 7.58 6.67 -11.27
CA HIS A 124 7.65 6.82 -12.71
C HIS A 124 8.81 7.75 -13.06
N ASN A 125 9.69 7.30 -13.94
CA ASN A 125 10.81 8.08 -14.45
C ASN A 125 10.64 8.32 -15.96
N ILE A 126 11.37 9.30 -16.48
CA ILE A 126 11.41 9.59 -17.91
C ILE A 126 11.76 8.30 -18.69
N ASN A 127 10.97 8.01 -19.71
CA ASN A 127 11.18 6.84 -20.59
C ASN A 127 11.19 5.47 -19.88
N SER A 128 10.62 5.40 -18.70
CA SER A 128 10.51 4.14 -17.95
C SER A 128 9.05 3.88 -17.57
N PRO A 129 8.61 2.63 -17.64
CA PRO A 129 7.27 2.27 -17.16
C PRO A 129 7.14 2.50 -15.65
N ALA A 130 5.90 2.62 -15.19
CA ALA A 130 5.64 2.73 -13.76
C ALA A 130 6.18 1.52 -13.00
N SER A 131 6.84 1.77 -11.88
CA SER A 131 7.41 0.76 -11.00
C SER A 131 6.73 0.76 -9.64
N PHE A 132 6.62 -0.43 -9.05
CA PHE A 132 6.03 -0.67 -7.74
C PHE A 132 7.06 -1.35 -6.85
N THR A 133 7.47 -0.68 -5.79
CA THR A 133 8.38 -1.26 -4.78
C THR A 133 7.55 -1.68 -3.56
N VAL A 134 7.60 -2.96 -3.26
CA VAL A 134 6.93 -3.61 -2.13
C VAL A 134 7.92 -4.49 -1.37
N SER A 135 7.49 -5.12 -0.29
CA SER A 135 8.35 -5.97 0.55
C SER A 135 9.02 -7.12 -0.22
N GLY A 136 8.33 -7.72 -1.18
CA GLY A 136 8.84 -8.82 -2.01
C GLY A 136 9.74 -8.39 -3.17
N GLY A 137 9.91 -7.09 -3.43
CA GLY A 137 10.79 -6.57 -4.48
C GLY A 137 10.15 -5.48 -5.35
N VAL A 138 10.73 -5.27 -6.52
CA VAL A 138 10.28 -4.27 -7.49
C VAL A 138 9.53 -4.94 -8.62
N TYR A 139 8.36 -4.41 -8.94
CA TYR A 139 7.52 -4.84 -10.06
C TYR A 139 7.39 -3.71 -11.07
N ILE A 140 7.27 -4.06 -12.34
CA ILE A 140 7.15 -3.13 -13.47
C ILE A 140 5.83 -3.39 -14.18
N LEU A 141 5.11 -2.32 -14.47
CA LEU A 141 3.93 -2.38 -15.33
C LEU A 141 4.40 -2.30 -16.79
N GLN A 142 4.16 -3.36 -17.56
CA GLN A 142 4.45 -3.40 -18.99
C GLN A 142 3.34 -2.74 -19.81
N ASP A 143 3.64 -2.35 -21.04
CA ASP A 143 2.68 -1.71 -21.96
C ASP A 143 1.44 -2.57 -22.25
N ASN A 144 1.59 -3.90 -22.18
CA ASN A 144 0.49 -4.86 -22.31
C ASN A 144 -0.38 -4.99 -21.06
N GLY A 145 -0.10 -4.21 -19.99
CA GLY A 145 -0.80 -4.24 -18.70
C GLY A 145 -0.36 -5.34 -17.75
N LEU A 146 0.63 -6.15 -18.11
CA LEU A 146 1.18 -7.17 -17.20
C LEU A 146 2.12 -6.55 -16.18
N ILE A 147 2.05 -7.08 -14.96
CA ILE A 147 2.96 -6.72 -13.88
C ILE A 147 4.02 -7.82 -13.76
N VAL A 148 5.28 -7.44 -13.97
CA VAL A 148 6.40 -8.37 -13.97
C VAL A 148 7.39 -7.99 -12.88
N LYS A 149 7.79 -8.96 -12.06
CA LYS A 149 8.83 -8.74 -11.05
C LYS A 149 10.18 -8.53 -11.73
N ARG A 150 10.84 -7.41 -11.37
CA ARG A 150 12.21 -7.14 -11.84
C ARG A 150 13.16 -8.17 -11.25
N LYS A 151 13.94 -8.83 -12.09
CA LYS A 151 15.05 -9.67 -11.63
C LYS A 151 16.11 -8.78 -10.99
N ARG A 152 16.63 -9.20 -9.82
CA ARG A 152 17.80 -8.56 -9.23
C ARG A 152 18.99 -8.83 -10.17
N GLN A 153 19.65 -7.79 -10.63
CA GLN A 153 20.95 -7.95 -11.30
C GLN A 153 21.94 -8.29 -10.19
N GLU A 154 22.55 -9.47 -10.28
CA GLU A 154 23.66 -9.91 -9.45
C GLU A 154 24.94 -9.19 -9.90
#